data_4ad8d0aecbd5cda80bc01fd8bee1c02c
#
_entry.id   4ad8d0aecbd5cda80bc01fd8bee1c02c
#
_cell.length_a   1.000
_cell.length_b   1.000
_cell.length_c   1.000
_cell.angle_alpha   90.00
_cell.angle_beta   90.00
_cell.angle_gamma   90.00
#
_symmetry.space_group_name_H-M   'P 1'
#
loop_
_entity.id
_entity.type
_entity.pdbx_description
1 polymer ?
#
loop_
_entity_poly.entity_id
_entity_poly.type
_entity_poly.pdbx_seq_one_letter_code
_entity_poly.pdbx_strand_id
1 'polypeptide(L)'
;MKQDLIIEVMQKMAMHLDNFQMKQLQSTLESVLCNYEIRTAATESLEKEKADYQEENRDLLTKFLAAKRIEGCSEKTLKYYRTTIEAMQVMLQKSVKRIMTEDLRQYLTDYQERRQSGRVTMDNIRRILSSYFAWLEDEDFIIKSPVRRIHKVKTALCVKETYTDEDLERMRDYCDELRDLAIIDMLASTGMRIGEMVLLNRRDINYNERECVVLGKVKGTRNALSILMQGRSCTF
;
A
#
# COMPACT_ATOMS: atom_id res chain seq x y z
N MET A 1 -36.82 -5.75 8.64
CA MET A 1 -37.17 -4.36 8.25
C MET A 1 -38.57 -4.23 7.61
N LYS A 2 -38.86 -4.76 6.38
CA LYS A 2 -40.21 -4.65 5.78
C LYS A 2 -41.28 -5.29 6.66
N GLN A 3 -41.04 -6.49 7.16
CA GLN A 3 -41.96 -7.20 8.05
C GLN A 3 -42.16 -6.48 9.38
N ASP A 4 -41.10 -5.92 9.94
CA ASP A 4 -41.17 -5.17 11.21
C ASP A 4 -42.04 -3.92 11.06
N LEU A 5 -41.93 -3.21 9.91
CA LEU A 5 -42.80 -2.07 9.59
C LEU A 5 -44.26 -2.50 9.45
N ILE A 6 -44.52 -3.59 8.74
CA ILE A 6 -45.88 -4.14 8.61
C ILE A 6 -46.45 -4.47 9.98
N ILE A 7 -45.67 -5.15 10.83
CA ILE A 7 -46.09 -5.51 12.20
C ILE A 7 -46.40 -4.26 13.02
N GLU A 8 -45.57 -3.24 12.96
CA GLU A 8 -45.78 -1.99 13.69
C GLU A 8 -47.06 -1.25 13.24
N VAL A 9 -47.28 -1.18 11.92
CA VAL A 9 -48.52 -0.59 11.36
C VAL A 9 -49.74 -1.39 11.78
N MET A 10 -49.66 -2.73 11.70
CA MET A 10 -50.75 -3.61 12.12
C MET A 10 -51.07 -3.46 13.61
N GLN A 11 -50.08 -3.37 14.46
CA GLN A 11 -50.25 -3.15 15.91
C GLN A 11 -50.95 -1.81 16.19
N LYS A 12 -50.55 -0.73 15.53
CA LYS A 12 -51.17 0.60 15.69
C LYS A 12 -52.62 0.66 15.20
N MET A 13 -52.93 -0.11 14.15
CA MET A 13 -54.27 -0.13 13.56
C MET A 13 -55.20 -1.14 14.19
N ALA A 14 -54.71 -2.05 15.03
CA ALA A 14 -55.50 -3.14 15.64
C ALA A 14 -56.70 -2.67 16.49
N MET A 15 -56.63 -1.44 17.04
CA MET A 15 -57.71 -0.86 17.83
C MET A 15 -58.78 -0.15 16.97
N HIS A 16 -58.53 0.04 15.68
CA HIS A 16 -59.35 0.87 14.78
C HIS A 16 -60.00 0.07 13.66
N LEU A 17 -59.54 -1.14 13.38
CA LEU A 17 -59.99 -1.97 12.25
C LEU A 17 -60.49 -3.32 12.73
N ASP A 18 -61.50 -3.85 12.02
CA ASP A 18 -61.96 -5.21 12.24
C ASP A 18 -61.02 -6.25 11.61
N ASN A 19 -61.24 -7.55 11.93
CA ASN A 19 -60.39 -8.62 11.46
C ASN A 19 -60.31 -8.78 9.92
N PHE A 20 -61.36 -8.40 9.21
CA PHE A 20 -61.38 -8.45 7.76
C PHE A 20 -60.57 -7.29 7.16
N GLN A 21 -60.75 -6.08 7.67
CA GLN A 21 -60.00 -4.89 7.28
C GLN A 21 -58.53 -5.03 7.60
N MET A 22 -58.17 -5.66 8.72
CA MET A 22 -56.78 -5.95 9.09
C MET A 22 -56.10 -6.88 8.07
N LYS A 23 -56.80 -7.95 7.61
CA LYS A 23 -56.25 -8.83 6.57
C LYS A 23 -56.05 -8.11 5.24
N GLN A 24 -57.02 -7.27 4.86
CA GLN A 24 -56.89 -6.44 3.65
C GLN A 24 -55.68 -5.47 3.75
N LEU A 25 -55.53 -4.80 4.88
CA LEU A 25 -54.44 -3.88 5.13
C LEU A 25 -53.09 -4.61 5.03
N GLN A 26 -52.96 -5.79 5.66
CA GLN A 26 -51.75 -6.58 5.61
C GLN A 26 -51.40 -6.96 4.15
N SER A 27 -52.34 -7.54 3.42
CA SER A 27 -52.14 -7.95 2.02
C SER A 27 -51.76 -6.77 1.13
N THR A 28 -52.37 -5.60 1.35
CA THR A 28 -52.06 -4.39 0.61
C THR A 28 -50.66 -3.89 0.91
N LEU A 29 -50.29 -3.84 2.18
CA LEU A 29 -48.94 -3.45 2.60
C LEU A 29 -47.87 -4.40 2.05
N GLU A 30 -48.07 -5.70 2.11
CA GLU A 30 -47.16 -6.69 1.54
C GLU A 30 -46.99 -6.51 0.03
N SER A 31 -48.10 -6.29 -0.70
CA SER A 31 -48.06 -6.07 -2.14
C SER A 31 -47.35 -4.76 -2.53
N VAL A 32 -47.65 -3.67 -1.85
CA VAL A 32 -47.07 -2.36 -2.15
C VAL A 32 -45.59 -2.35 -1.76
N LEU A 33 -45.26 -2.80 -0.55
CA LEU A 33 -43.88 -2.76 -0.03
C LEU A 33 -42.95 -3.79 -0.70
N CYS A 34 -43.48 -4.75 -1.47
CA CYS A 34 -42.68 -5.66 -2.28
C CYS A 34 -41.81 -4.91 -3.27
N ASN A 35 -42.29 -3.83 -3.84
CA ASN A 35 -41.63 -3.05 -4.90
C ASN A 35 -40.72 -1.91 -4.35
N TYR A 36 -40.67 -1.71 -3.04
CA TYR A 36 -39.89 -0.64 -2.43
C TYR A 36 -38.75 -1.19 -1.57
N GLU A 37 -37.58 -0.59 -1.64
CA GLU A 37 -36.47 -0.83 -0.71
C GLU A 37 -36.60 0.14 0.47
N ILE A 38 -36.96 -0.37 1.65
CA ILE A 38 -37.15 0.46 2.84
C ILE A 38 -35.81 0.65 3.54
N ARG A 39 -35.36 1.89 3.65
CA ARG A 39 -34.18 2.31 4.42
C ARG A 39 -34.63 3.16 5.59
N THR A 40 -34.02 2.95 6.77
CA THR A 40 -34.26 3.83 7.92
C THR A 40 -33.49 5.14 7.75
N ALA A 41 -34.03 6.25 8.28
CA ALA A 41 -33.34 7.55 8.29
C ALA A 41 -31.94 7.46 8.93
N ALA A 42 -31.76 6.58 9.90
CA ALA A 42 -30.46 6.30 10.50
C ALA A 42 -29.47 5.65 9.51
N THR A 43 -29.95 4.80 8.58
CA THR A 43 -29.10 4.17 7.57
C THR A 43 -28.66 5.18 6.51
N GLU A 44 -29.56 6.08 6.10
CA GLU A 44 -29.22 7.14 5.14
C GLU A 44 -28.23 8.16 5.73
N SER A 45 -28.36 8.51 7.01
CA SER A 45 -27.40 9.40 7.68
C SER A 45 -26.02 8.76 7.79
N LEU A 46 -25.93 7.46 8.10
CA LEU A 46 -24.67 6.71 8.16
C LEU A 46 -24.03 6.54 6.78
N GLU A 47 -24.83 6.36 5.72
CA GLU A 47 -24.31 6.29 4.35
C GLU A 47 -23.79 7.65 3.87
N LYS A 48 -24.44 8.74 4.20
CA LYS A 48 -23.98 10.11 3.93
C LYS A 48 -22.70 10.42 4.68
N GLU A 49 -22.61 10.13 5.98
CA GLU A 49 -21.36 10.28 6.74
C GLU A 49 -20.22 9.46 6.15
N LYS A 50 -20.51 8.22 5.69
CA LYS A 50 -19.49 7.37 5.03
C LYS A 50 -19.01 7.97 3.72
N ALA A 51 -19.91 8.45 2.87
CA ALA A 51 -19.55 9.08 1.60
C ALA A 51 -18.69 10.34 1.84
N ASP A 52 -19.06 11.16 2.81
CA ASP A 52 -18.44 12.44 3.14
C ASP A 52 -16.97 12.23 3.61
N TYR A 53 -16.72 11.33 4.56
CA TYR A 53 -15.34 11.10 5.00
C TYR A 53 -14.50 10.34 3.97
N GLN A 54 -15.10 9.55 3.08
CA GLN A 54 -14.35 8.86 2.02
C GLN A 54 -13.82 9.86 0.98
N GLU A 55 -14.64 10.85 0.62
CA GLU A 55 -14.21 11.92 -0.28
C GLU A 55 -13.12 12.78 0.37
N GLU A 56 -13.29 13.17 1.64
CA GLU A 56 -12.27 13.87 2.41
C GLU A 56 -10.95 13.09 2.49
N ASN A 57 -11.01 11.79 2.77
CA ASN A 57 -9.83 10.93 2.84
C ASN A 57 -9.09 10.84 1.50
N ARG A 58 -9.83 10.80 0.37
CA ARG A 58 -9.23 10.81 -0.99
C ARG A 58 -8.56 12.14 -1.31
N ASP A 59 -9.20 13.25 -0.94
CA ASP A 59 -8.64 14.59 -1.13
C ASP A 59 -7.33 14.76 -0.34
N LEU A 60 -7.33 14.40 0.94
CA LEU A 60 -6.13 14.44 1.79
C LEU A 60 -5.01 13.55 1.26
N LEU A 61 -5.33 12.35 0.77
CA LEU A 61 -4.33 11.47 0.15
C LEU A 61 -3.75 12.09 -1.12
N THR A 62 -4.58 12.72 -1.94
CA THR A 62 -4.14 13.36 -3.19
C THR A 62 -3.21 14.53 -2.88
N LYS A 63 -3.53 15.37 -1.90
CA LYS A 63 -2.69 16.48 -1.43
C LYS A 63 -1.36 15.98 -0.88
N PHE A 64 -1.37 14.94 -0.05
CA PHE A 64 -0.15 14.30 0.46
C PHE A 64 0.77 13.81 -0.66
N LEU A 65 0.22 13.10 -1.65
CA LEU A 65 1.01 12.59 -2.78
C LEU A 65 1.57 13.71 -3.65
N ALA A 66 0.83 14.82 -3.80
CA ALA A 66 1.32 16.01 -4.49
C ALA A 66 2.50 16.65 -3.74
N ALA A 67 2.39 16.82 -2.41
CA ALA A 67 3.48 17.31 -1.57
C ALA A 67 4.72 16.42 -1.68
N LYS A 68 4.56 15.09 -1.60
CA LYS A 68 5.68 14.15 -1.72
C LYS A 68 6.31 14.13 -3.12
N ARG A 69 5.53 14.44 -4.16
CA ARG A 69 6.07 14.60 -5.53
C ARG A 69 6.97 15.84 -5.62
N ILE A 70 6.57 16.95 -5.02
CA ILE A 70 7.37 18.18 -4.95
C ILE A 70 8.66 17.95 -4.16
N GLU A 71 8.61 17.12 -3.09
CA GLU A 71 9.80 16.70 -2.33
C GLU A 71 10.75 15.78 -3.12
N GLY A 72 10.43 15.42 -4.37
CA GLY A 72 11.28 14.61 -5.24
C GLY A 72 11.10 13.10 -5.07
N CYS A 73 10.02 12.63 -4.47
CA CYS A 73 9.72 11.20 -4.40
C CYS A 73 9.48 10.60 -5.79
N SER A 74 10.06 9.40 -6.05
CA SER A 74 9.83 8.69 -7.31
C SER A 74 8.39 8.21 -7.46
N GLU A 75 7.88 8.10 -8.69
CA GLU A 75 6.52 7.59 -8.97
C GLU A 75 6.29 6.18 -8.38
N LYS A 76 7.33 5.33 -8.35
CA LYS A 76 7.27 4.02 -7.68
C LYS A 76 7.03 4.16 -6.17
N THR A 77 7.66 5.13 -5.53
CA THR A 77 7.46 5.42 -4.10
C THR A 77 6.07 5.98 -3.84
N LEU A 78 5.60 6.92 -4.68
CA LEU A 78 4.25 7.49 -4.59
C LEU A 78 3.17 6.42 -4.76
N LYS A 79 3.34 5.50 -5.72
CA LYS A 79 2.43 4.36 -5.90
C LYS A 79 2.38 3.49 -4.64
N TYR A 80 3.53 3.22 -4.02
CA TYR A 80 3.59 2.41 -2.80
C TYR A 80 2.94 3.13 -1.61
N TYR A 81 3.12 4.45 -1.47
CA TYR A 81 2.43 5.26 -0.48
C TYR A 81 0.92 5.19 -0.67
N ARG A 82 0.46 5.44 -1.90
CA ARG A 82 -0.97 5.38 -2.24
C ARG A 82 -1.58 4.05 -1.85
N THR A 83 -1.06 2.95 -2.37
CA THR A 83 -1.64 1.62 -2.12
C THR A 83 -1.66 1.23 -0.63
N THR A 84 -0.65 1.64 0.13
CA THR A 84 -0.58 1.35 1.57
C THR A 84 -1.61 2.16 2.35
N ILE A 85 -1.77 3.46 2.04
CA ILE A 85 -2.71 4.34 2.73
C ILE A 85 -4.16 3.97 2.36
N GLU A 86 -4.44 3.71 1.08
CA GLU A 86 -5.76 3.24 0.63
C GLU A 86 -6.16 1.93 1.32
N ALA A 87 -5.23 0.98 1.44
CA ALA A 87 -5.49 -0.28 2.16
C ALA A 87 -5.87 -0.05 3.63
N MET A 88 -5.19 0.88 4.31
CA MET A 88 -5.55 1.28 5.67
C MET A 88 -6.94 1.92 5.72
N GLN A 89 -7.25 2.86 4.84
CA GLN A 89 -8.54 3.56 4.79
C GLN A 89 -9.71 2.59 4.55
N VAL A 90 -9.53 1.64 3.62
CA VAL A 90 -10.53 0.60 3.33
C VAL A 90 -10.77 -0.30 4.54
N MET A 91 -9.74 -0.62 5.30
CA MET A 91 -9.85 -1.52 6.45
C MET A 91 -10.45 -0.85 7.67
N LEU A 92 -10.06 0.39 7.95
CA LEU A 92 -10.53 1.12 9.13
C LEU A 92 -11.91 1.76 8.94
N GLN A 93 -12.31 2.08 7.72
CA GLN A 93 -13.60 2.70 7.38
C GLN A 93 -13.95 3.91 8.28
N LYS A 94 -12.97 4.76 8.53
CA LYS A 94 -13.08 5.96 9.38
C LYS A 94 -12.50 7.18 8.67
N SER A 95 -12.95 8.38 9.05
CA SER A 95 -12.23 9.62 8.69
C SER A 95 -10.81 9.56 9.24
N VAL A 96 -9.82 9.89 8.40
CA VAL A 96 -8.40 9.93 8.77
C VAL A 96 -8.16 10.84 9.97
N LYS A 97 -8.94 11.91 10.11
CA LYS A 97 -8.87 12.84 11.24
C LYS A 97 -9.31 12.23 12.58
N ARG A 98 -10.10 11.16 12.56
CA ARG A 98 -10.62 10.47 13.75
C ARG A 98 -9.87 9.16 14.06
N ILE A 99 -8.83 8.82 13.31
CA ILE A 99 -8.04 7.61 13.56
C ILE A 99 -7.19 7.80 14.81
N MET A 100 -7.32 6.85 15.72
CA MET A 100 -6.57 6.78 16.97
C MET A 100 -5.38 5.81 16.87
N THR A 101 -4.45 5.92 17.82
CA THR A 101 -3.29 4.99 17.91
C THR A 101 -3.71 3.53 17.98
N GLU A 102 -4.81 3.24 18.69
CA GLU A 102 -5.31 1.87 18.87
C GLU A 102 -5.86 1.29 17.57
N ASP A 103 -6.58 2.09 16.78
CA ASP A 103 -7.05 1.68 15.44
C ASP A 103 -5.88 1.25 14.55
N LEU A 104 -4.76 1.96 14.60
CA LEU A 104 -3.57 1.64 13.81
C LEU A 104 -2.83 0.39 14.33
N ARG A 105 -2.81 0.17 15.64
CA ARG A 105 -2.26 -1.07 16.21
C ARG A 105 -3.06 -2.28 15.77
N GLN A 106 -4.39 -2.19 15.89
CA GLN A 106 -5.28 -3.25 15.43
C GLN A 106 -5.10 -3.51 13.92
N TYR A 107 -5.08 -2.44 13.11
CA TYR A 107 -4.83 -2.54 11.67
C TYR A 107 -3.53 -3.28 11.35
N LEU A 108 -2.43 -2.94 12.04
CA LEU A 108 -1.14 -3.59 11.81
C LEU A 108 -1.15 -5.05 12.22
N THR A 109 -1.80 -5.38 13.33
CA THR A 109 -1.95 -6.78 13.79
C THR A 109 -2.77 -7.59 12.79
N ASP A 110 -3.94 -7.12 12.41
CA ASP A 110 -4.82 -7.79 11.44
C ASP A 110 -4.14 -7.94 10.07
N TYR A 111 -3.39 -6.93 9.63
CA TYR A 111 -2.65 -6.99 8.37
C TYR A 111 -1.57 -8.07 8.41
N GLN A 112 -0.83 -8.15 9.52
CA GLN A 112 0.21 -9.16 9.73
C GLN A 112 -0.37 -10.57 9.72
N GLU A 113 -1.48 -10.79 10.42
CA GLU A 113 -2.15 -12.10 10.51
C GLU A 113 -2.72 -12.55 9.16
N ARG A 114 -3.47 -11.68 8.49
CA ARG A 114 -4.11 -12.00 7.20
C ARG A 114 -3.12 -12.27 6.08
N ARG A 115 -1.99 -11.53 6.03
CA ARG A 115 -1.02 -11.63 4.96
C ARG A 115 0.25 -12.39 5.34
N GLN A 116 0.35 -12.91 6.55
CA GLN A 116 1.54 -13.58 7.07
C GLN A 116 2.82 -12.77 6.80
N SER A 117 2.71 -11.44 6.96
CA SER A 117 3.74 -10.50 6.56
C SER A 117 4.90 -10.50 7.56
N GLY A 118 6.13 -10.49 7.03
CA GLY A 118 7.33 -10.41 7.84
C GLY A 118 7.50 -9.05 8.54
N ARG A 119 8.28 -9.03 9.62
CA ARG A 119 8.55 -7.83 10.44
C ARG A 119 9.07 -6.63 9.63
N VAL A 120 9.88 -6.87 8.58
CA VAL A 120 10.39 -5.82 7.70
C VAL A 120 9.27 -5.14 6.94
N THR A 121 8.32 -5.90 6.42
CA THR A 121 7.13 -5.37 5.72
C THR A 121 6.28 -4.54 6.67
N MET A 122 6.09 -5.01 7.90
CA MET A 122 5.34 -4.29 8.93
C MET A 122 6.00 -2.95 9.27
N ASP A 123 7.33 -2.91 9.44
CA ASP A 123 8.04 -1.64 9.69
C ASP A 123 7.95 -0.69 8.49
N ASN A 124 7.97 -1.19 7.26
CA ASN A 124 7.80 -0.37 6.07
C ASN A 124 6.39 0.27 6.02
N ILE A 125 5.33 -0.51 6.30
CA ILE A 125 3.96 0.01 6.39
C ILE A 125 3.88 1.08 7.48
N ARG A 126 4.39 0.79 8.70
CA ARG A 126 4.45 1.76 9.80
C ARG A 126 5.14 3.06 9.39
N ARG A 127 6.27 2.98 8.66
CA ARG A 127 7.02 4.17 8.19
C ARG A 127 6.21 5.00 7.20
N ILE A 128 5.47 4.37 6.30
CA ILE A 128 4.58 5.07 5.36
C ILE A 128 3.47 5.78 6.11
N LEU A 129 2.80 5.07 7.03
CA LEU A 129 1.76 5.67 7.86
C LEU A 129 2.32 6.80 8.72
N SER A 130 3.53 6.65 9.27
CA SER A 130 4.19 7.71 10.02
C SER A 130 4.45 8.95 9.17
N SER A 131 4.87 8.79 7.91
CA SER A 131 5.07 9.90 6.98
C SER A 131 3.76 10.60 6.63
N TYR A 132 2.68 9.84 6.44
CA TYR A 132 1.36 10.39 6.12
C TYR A 132 0.75 11.17 7.28
N PHE A 133 0.73 10.58 8.47
CA PHE A 133 0.16 11.23 9.65
C PHE A 133 1.04 12.37 10.20
N ALA A 134 2.36 12.33 9.97
CA ALA A 134 3.22 13.49 10.27
C ALA A 134 2.90 14.66 9.34
N TRP A 135 2.73 14.42 8.04
CA TRP A 135 2.30 15.44 7.10
C TRP A 135 0.93 16.03 7.46
N LEU A 136 -0.04 15.19 7.88
CA LEU A 136 -1.35 15.68 8.35
C LEU A 136 -1.25 16.55 9.61
N GLU A 137 -0.30 16.25 10.52
CA GLU A 137 0.01 17.07 11.72
C GLU A 137 0.68 18.37 11.29
N ASP A 138 1.65 18.35 10.38
CA ASP A 138 2.39 19.51 9.87
C ASP A 138 1.49 20.50 9.10
N GLU A 139 0.45 20.01 8.44
CA GLU A 139 -0.56 20.81 7.71
C GLU A 139 -1.81 21.15 8.55
N ASP A 140 -1.74 20.94 9.86
CA ASP A 140 -2.82 21.24 10.82
C ASP A 140 -4.16 20.52 10.57
N PHE A 141 -4.18 19.45 9.76
CA PHE A 141 -5.38 18.62 9.58
C PHE A 141 -5.71 17.78 10.82
N ILE A 142 -4.70 17.45 11.62
CA ILE A 142 -4.83 16.74 12.89
C ILE A 142 -3.93 17.40 13.95
N ILE A 143 -4.35 17.36 15.19
CA ILE A 143 -3.58 17.97 16.29
C ILE A 143 -2.30 17.17 16.60
N LYS A 144 -2.37 15.84 16.48
CA LYS A 144 -1.25 14.95 16.83
C LYS A 144 -1.31 13.64 16.05
N SER A 145 -0.17 13.24 15.50
CA SER A 145 -0.04 12.00 14.77
C SER A 145 -0.27 10.75 15.66
N PRO A 146 -1.25 9.90 15.32
CA PRO A 146 -1.54 8.67 16.07
C PRO A 146 -0.42 7.62 15.97
N VAL A 147 0.44 7.70 14.94
CA VAL A 147 1.56 6.77 14.74
C VAL A 147 2.72 7.05 15.69
N ARG A 148 2.79 8.23 16.29
CA ARG A 148 3.91 8.67 17.14
C ARG A 148 4.22 7.72 18.29
N ARG A 149 3.20 7.00 18.81
CA ARG A 149 3.32 6.01 19.89
C ARG A 149 3.59 4.58 19.39
N ILE A 150 3.70 4.38 18.07
CA ILE A 150 4.00 3.08 17.46
C ILE A 150 5.48 3.04 17.11
N HIS A 151 6.26 2.37 17.94
CA HIS A 151 7.70 2.29 17.77
C HIS A 151 8.11 1.37 16.63
N LYS A 152 9.37 1.50 16.19
CA LYS A 152 9.98 0.67 15.16
C LYS A 152 9.88 -0.81 15.54
N VAL A 153 9.49 -1.64 14.58
CA VAL A 153 9.48 -3.09 14.74
C VAL A 153 10.93 -3.60 14.76
N LYS A 154 11.34 -4.24 15.85
CA LYS A 154 12.68 -4.84 15.95
C LYS A 154 12.77 -6.03 14.99
N THR A 155 13.69 -5.94 14.04
CA THR A 155 14.03 -7.04 13.14
C THR A 155 15.36 -7.63 13.57
N ALA A 156 15.45 -8.96 13.63
CA ALA A 156 16.72 -9.62 13.83
C ALA A 156 17.64 -9.35 12.62
N LEU A 157 18.90 -9.10 12.89
CA LEU A 157 19.92 -9.10 11.85
C LEU A 157 20.09 -10.54 11.39
N CYS A 158 19.68 -10.82 10.17
CA CYS A 158 19.93 -12.11 9.53
C CYS A 158 21.05 -11.91 8.52
N VAL A 159 22.12 -12.67 8.68
CA VAL A 159 23.17 -12.75 7.66
C VAL A 159 22.55 -13.49 6.47
N LYS A 160 22.50 -12.82 5.34
CA LYS A 160 22.04 -13.47 4.11
C LYS A 160 23.19 -14.32 3.57
N GLU A 161 22.87 -15.54 3.21
CA GLU A 161 23.79 -16.38 2.48
C GLU A 161 24.11 -15.71 1.13
N THR A 162 25.37 -15.73 0.78
CA THR A 162 25.90 -15.24 -0.49
C THR A 162 26.36 -16.43 -1.32
N TYR A 163 26.40 -16.28 -2.63
CA TYR A 163 26.97 -17.29 -3.51
C TYR A 163 28.46 -17.48 -3.22
N THR A 164 28.89 -18.73 -3.18
CA THR A 164 30.33 -19.06 -3.11
C THR A 164 30.98 -18.89 -4.49
N ASP A 165 32.31 -18.86 -4.52
CA ASP A 165 33.05 -18.79 -5.79
C ASP A 165 32.76 -20.04 -6.66
N GLU A 166 32.59 -21.22 -6.02
CA GLU A 166 32.19 -22.44 -6.73
C GLU A 166 30.79 -22.35 -7.32
N ASP A 167 29.85 -21.70 -6.63
CA ASP A 167 28.49 -21.50 -7.16
C ASP A 167 28.52 -20.55 -8.36
N LEU A 168 29.35 -19.51 -8.33
CA LEU A 168 29.52 -18.60 -9.46
C LEU A 168 30.15 -19.31 -10.67
N GLU A 169 31.18 -20.16 -10.47
CA GLU A 169 31.75 -20.94 -11.55
C GLU A 169 30.74 -21.93 -12.15
N ARG A 170 29.96 -22.61 -11.31
CA ARG A 170 28.87 -23.47 -11.81
C ARG A 170 27.85 -22.69 -12.64
N MET A 171 27.45 -21.49 -12.17
CA MET A 171 26.53 -20.62 -12.93
C MET A 171 27.11 -20.26 -14.29
N ARG A 172 28.42 -19.99 -14.40
CA ARG A 172 29.11 -19.72 -15.67
C ARG A 172 29.12 -20.91 -16.58
N ASP A 173 29.42 -22.08 -16.04
CA ASP A 173 29.48 -23.33 -16.80
C ASP A 173 28.14 -23.79 -17.41
N TYR A 174 27.03 -23.39 -16.74
CA TYR A 174 25.66 -23.63 -17.19
C TYR A 174 25.12 -22.59 -18.17
N CYS A 175 25.90 -21.55 -18.51
CA CYS A 175 25.47 -20.53 -19.46
C CYS A 175 25.72 -20.97 -20.90
N ASP A 176 24.68 -21.26 -21.65
CA ASP A 176 24.76 -21.58 -23.08
C ASP A 176 24.95 -20.33 -23.95
N GLU A 177 24.45 -19.16 -23.49
CA GLU A 177 24.54 -17.91 -24.23
C GLU A 177 25.60 -16.95 -23.67
N LEU A 178 26.40 -16.36 -24.56
CA LEU A 178 27.40 -15.37 -24.21
C LEU A 178 26.82 -14.14 -23.48
N ARG A 179 25.58 -13.79 -23.81
CA ARG A 179 24.86 -12.69 -23.14
C ARG A 179 24.67 -12.97 -21.65
N ASP A 180 24.24 -14.18 -21.30
CA ASP A 180 23.91 -14.54 -19.92
C ASP A 180 25.22 -14.70 -19.12
N LEU A 181 26.26 -15.25 -19.71
CA LEU A 181 27.60 -15.26 -19.12
C LEU A 181 28.11 -13.84 -18.84
N ALA A 182 27.98 -12.92 -19.80
CA ALA A 182 28.38 -11.53 -19.63
C ALA A 182 27.59 -10.82 -18.49
N ILE A 183 26.31 -11.14 -18.34
CA ILE A 183 25.48 -10.60 -17.25
C ILE A 183 26.01 -11.07 -15.90
N ILE A 184 26.28 -12.37 -15.74
CA ILE A 184 26.80 -12.95 -14.51
C ILE A 184 28.16 -12.33 -14.16
N ASP A 185 29.09 -12.31 -15.12
CA ASP A 185 30.42 -11.76 -14.92
C ASP A 185 30.38 -10.27 -14.55
N MET A 186 29.54 -9.51 -15.23
CA MET A 186 29.41 -8.09 -14.95
C MET A 186 28.83 -7.82 -13.56
N LEU A 187 27.78 -8.53 -13.15
CA LEU A 187 27.20 -8.40 -11.83
C LEU A 187 28.14 -8.86 -10.73
N ALA A 188 28.82 -10.00 -10.92
CA ALA A 188 29.75 -10.56 -9.94
C ALA A 188 31.00 -9.68 -9.75
N SER A 189 31.59 -9.17 -10.85
CA SER A 189 32.81 -8.37 -10.79
C SER A 189 32.58 -6.93 -10.32
N THR A 190 31.44 -6.34 -10.66
CA THR A 190 31.16 -4.93 -10.38
C THR A 190 30.33 -4.68 -9.13
N GLY A 191 29.55 -5.67 -8.69
CA GLY A 191 28.59 -5.50 -7.59
C GLY A 191 27.47 -4.50 -7.86
N MET A 192 27.28 -4.07 -9.13
CA MET A 192 26.20 -3.14 -9.48
C MET A 192 24.84 -3.77 -9.31
N ARG A 193 23.80 -2.94 -9.11
CA ARG A 193 22.43 -3.44 -9.05
C ARG A 193 21.94 -3.77 -10.45
N ILE A 194 21.08 -4.79 -10.57
CA ILE A 194 20.46 -5.17 -11.85
C ILE A 194 19.78 -3.98 -12.56
N GLY A 195 19.15 -3.08 -11.79
CA GLY A 195 18.51 -1.88 -12.35
C GLY A 195 19.50 -0.83 -12.88
N GLU A 196 20.74 -0.84 -12.43
CA GLU A 196 21.84 0.02 -12.94
C GLU A 196 22.39 -0.61 -14.23
N MET A 197 22.56 -1.94 -14.25
CA MET A 197 23.06 -2.66 -15.41
C MET A 197 22.13 -2.57 -16.62
N VAL A 198 20.80 -2.67 -16.43
CA VAL A 198 19.79 -2.56 -17.51
C VAL A 198 19.84 -1.22 -18.23
N LEU A 199 20.31 -0.17 -17.55
CA LEU A 199 20.42 1.18 -18.13
C LEU A 199 21.78 1.44 -18.79
N LEU A 200 22.75 0.54 -18.68
CA LEU A 200 24.08 0.67 -19.25
C LEU A 200 24.06 0.52 -20.78
N ASN A 201 24.77 1.42 -21.45
CA ASN A 201 25.05 1.33 -22.88
C ASN A 201 26.52 1.00 -23.11
N ARG A 202 26.87 0.49 -24.29
CA ARG A 202 28.26 0.17 -24.67
C ARG A 202 29.21 1.35 -24.54
N ARG A 203 28.75 2.58 -24.77
CA ARG A 203 29.51 3.83 -24.63
C ARG A 203 29.84 4.21 -23.19
N ASP A 204 29.14 3.62 -22.22
CA ASP A 204 29.32 3.90 -20.79
C ASP A 204 30.42 2.98 -20.19
N ILE A 205 30.99 2.10 -21.01
CA ILE A 205 32.05 1.15 -20.64
C ILE A 205 33.36 1.60 -21.28
N ASN A 206 34.37 1.84 -20.46
CA ASN A 206 35.74 2.06 -20.90
C ASN A 206 36.46 0.69 -20.95
N TYR A 207 36.59 0.15 -22.17
CA TYR A 207 37.21 -1.16 -22.39
C TYR A 207 38.72 -1.17 -22.12
N ASN A 208 39.39 -0.03 -22.29
CA ASN A 208 40.85 0.07 -22.07
C ASN A 208 41.18 0.01 -20.57
N GLU A 209 40.45 0.79 -19.78
CA GLU A 209 40.63 0.85 -18.33
C GLU A 209 39.80 -0.22 -17.58
N ARG A 210 38.95 -0.97 -18.30
CA ARG A 210 38.05 -2.00 -17.75
C ARG A 210 37.14 -1.45 -16.66
N GLU A 211 36.59 -0.26 -16.87
CA GLU A 211 35.72 0.39 -15.92
C GLU A 211 34.41 0.84 -16.56
N CYS A 212 33.36 0.98 -15.75
CA CYS A 212 32.12 1.58 -16.15
C CYS A 212 31.59 2.53 -15.08
N VAL A 213 30.90 3.58 -15.50
CA VAL A 213 30.28 4.55 -14.61
C VAL A 213 28.79 4.29 -14.55
N VAL A 214 28.26 4.04 -13.36
CA VAL A 214 26.84 3.82 -13.12
C VAL A 214 26.26 4.89 -12.22
N LEU A 215 25.04 5.32 -12.51
CA LEU A 215 24.32 6.28 -11.71
C LEU A 215 23.61 5.55 -10.57
N GLY A 216 24.18 5.62 -9.37
CA GLY A 216 23.57 5.07 -8.16
C GLY A 216 22.36 5.88 -7.72
N LYS A 217 21.36 5.20 -7.13
CA LYS A 217 20.13 5.79 -6.63
C LYS A 217 20.32 6.49 -5.27
N VAL A 218 21.35 7.33 -5.13
CA VAL A 218 21.56 8.13 -3.92
C VAL A 218 21.08 9.55 -4.17
N LYS A 219 20.25 10.07 -3.29
CA LYS A 219 19.65 11.41 -3.28
C LYS A 219 20.61 12.47 -3.87
N GLY A 220 20.37 12.86 -5.10
CA GLY A 220 20.96 14.03 -5.73
C GLY A 220 22.48 14.02 -5.97
N THR A 221 23.23 13.08 -5.48
CA THR A 221 24.68 12.97 -5.65
C THR A 221 24.97 11.95 -6.74
N ARG A 222 25.64 12.37 -7.81
CA ARG A 222 26.22 11.49 -8.82
C ARG A 222 27.44 10.80 -8.19
N ASN A 223 27.23 9.71 -7.50
CA ASN A 223 28.33 8.83 -7.16
C ASN A 223 28.64 8.01 -8.41
N ALA A 224 29.57 8.50 -9.22
CA ALA A 224 30.22 7.71 -10.23
C ALA A 224 31.02 6.62 -9.49
N LEU A 225 30.52 5.40 -9.49
CA LEU A 225 31.29 4.26 -9.04
C LEU A 225 32.07 3.76 -10.27
N SER A 226 33.39 4.04 -10.31
CA SER A 226 34.27 3.35 -11.25
C SER A 226 34.53 1.96 -10.67
N ILE A 227 34.19 0.93 -11.42
CA ILE A 227 34.32 -0.45 -10.99
C ILE A 227 35.29 -1.13 -11.94
N LEU A 228 36.44 -1.56 -11.42
CA LEU A 228 37.41 -2.37 -12.14
C LEU A 228 36.82 -3.74 -12.43
N MET A 229 36.59 -4.04 -13.70
CA MET A 229 36.26 -5.39 -14.14
C MET A 229 37.53 -6.26 -14.07
N GLN A 230 37.68 -7.03 -13.00
CA GLN A 230 38.65 -8.12 -12.96
C GLN A 230 38.08 -9.31 -13.71
N GLY A 231 38.51 -9.56 -14.91
CA GLY A 231 38.04 -10.74 -15.59
C GLY A 231 38.64 -10.95 -16.96
N ARG A 232 38.67 -12.19 -17.33
CA ARG A 232 39.15 -12.76 -18.58
C ARG A 232 38.69 -11.93 -19.78
N SER A 233 39.55 -11.83 -20.78
CA SER A 233 39.35 -11.21 -22.07
C SER A 233 37.96 -11.56 -22.66
N CYS A 234 36.98 -10.73 -22.47
CA CYS A 234 35.79 -10.76 -23.29
C CYS A 234 36.12 -10.10 -24.64
N THR A 235 36.54 -10.86 -25.59
CA THR A 235 36.52 -10.47 -27.01
C THR A 235 35.05 -10.48 -27.45
N PHE A 236 34.48 -9.32 -27.62
CA PHE A 236 33.18 -9.10 -28.30
C PHE A 236 33.37 -8.95 -29.78
#